data_4bddf4d779a63a0304361ef8462f23c9
#
_entry.id   4bddf4d779a63a0304361ef8462f23c9
#
_cell.length_a   1.000
_cell.length_b   1.000
_cell.length_c   1.000
_cell.angle_alpha   90.00
_cell.angle_beta   90.00
_cell.angle_gamma   90.00
#
_symmetry.space_group_name_H-M   'P 1'
#
loop_
_entity.id
_entity.type
_entity.pdbx_description
1 polymer ?
#
loop_
_entity_poly.entity_id
_entity_poly.type
_entity_poly.pdbx_seq_one_letter_code
_entity_poly.pdbx_strand_id
1 'polypeptide(L)'
;MKIFNSLTGKKEIFEPINPNQVRMYVCGMTVYDDTHIGHARTFVAFDLIVRYLRSRNYEVKYIRNITDVDDKIIDRAKELKVEPAELVDRYINSMNEDFSSLSMIEPDDQPRATENIDSIIRLIEILIKKGHAYVGESDVYFSAESFEDYGKLSKRKIEDMLSGARIDINP
;
A
#
# COMPACT_ATOMS: atom_id res chain seq x y z
N MET A 1 -22.28 -11.46 -3.93
CA MET A 1 -21.58 -10.39 -4.66
C MET A 1 -20.55 -11.01 -5.60
N LYS A 2 -20.25 -10.37 -6.75
CA LYS A 2 -19.13 -10.79 -7.62
C LYS A 2 -18.10 -9.70 -7.65
N ILE A 3 -16.83 -10.07 -7.48
CA ILE A 3 -15.68 -9.17 -7.51
C ILE A 3 -14.72 -9.62 -8.62
N PHE A 4 -14.06 -8.67 -9.27
CA PHE A 4 -12.99 -8.98 -10.20
C PHE A 4 -11.75 -9.42 -9.41
N ASN A 5 -11.28 -10.64 -9.70
CA ASN A 5 -10.07 -11.18 -9.11
C ASN A 5 -8.91 -11.00 -10.10
N SER A 6 -7.93 -10.15 -9.74
CA SER A 6 -6.77 -9.89 -10.60
C SER A 6 -5.92 -11.14 -10.82
N LEU A 7 -5.87 -12.06 -9.85
CA LEU A 7 -5.10 -13.29 -9.97
C LEU A 7 -5.64 -14.21 -11.08
N THR A 8 -6.97 -14.37 -11.16
CA THR A 8 -7.64 -15.21 -12.17
C THR A 8 -8.02 -14.43 -13.43
N GLY A 9 -8.08 -13.08 -13.35
CA GLY A 9 -8.53 -12.21 -14.44
C GLY A 9 -10.04 -12.28 -14.71
N LYS A 10 -10.84 -12.76 -13.78
CA LYS A 10 -12.27 -12.98 -13.94
C LYS A 10 -13.10 -12.38 -12.79
N LYS A 11 -14.38 -12.12 -13.05
CA LYS A 11 -15.36 -11.82 -12.01
C LYS A 11 -15.83 -13.11 -11.36
N GLU A 12 -15.56 -13.25 -10.07
CA GLU A 12 -15.88 -14.44 -9.27
C GLU A 12 -16.84 -14.12 -8.14
N ILE A 13 -17.52 -15.13 -7.61
CA ILE A 13 -18.32 -14.99 -6.40
C ILE A 13 -17.36 -14.69 -5.26
N PHE A 14 -17.66 -13.64 -4.48
CA PHE A 14 -16.87 -13.33 -3.30
C PHE A 14 -17.22 -14.29 -2.16
N GLU A 15 -16.23 -15.02 -1.70
CA GLU A 15 -16.29 -15.92 -0.57
C GLU A 15 -15.21 -15.50 0.43
N PRO A 16 -15.58 -15.07 1.65
CA PRO A 16 -14.58 -14.70 2.65
C PRO A 16 -13.85 -15.95 3.17
N ILE A 17 -12.57 -15.80 3.53
CA ILE A 17 -11.75 -16.88 4.11
C ILE A 17 -12.36 -17.41 5.41
N ASN A 18 -12.84 -16.50 6.27
CA ASN A 18 -13.55 -16.85 7.48
C ASN A 18 -15.04 -16.48 7.29
N PRO A 19 -15.98 -17.35 7.68
CA PRO A 19 -17.41 -17.05 7.55
C PRO A 19 -17.76 -15.70 8.19
N ASN A 20 -18.48 -14.87 7.43
CA ASN A 20 -18.95 -13.54 7.84
C ASN A 20 -17.86 -12.49 8.19
N GLN A 21 -16.57 -12.81 8.06
CA GLN A 21 -15.48 -11.88 8.34
C GLN A 21 -14.74 -11.50 7.07
N VAL A 22 -14.55 -10.20 6.86
CA VAL A 22 -13.77 -9.65 5.74
C VAL A 22 -12.63 -8.82 6.28
N ARG A 23 -11.40 -9.18 5.93
CA ARG A 23 -10.22 -8.34 6.15
C ARG A 23 -9.87 -7.64 4.85
N MET A 24 -10.01 -6.33 4.84
CA MET A 24 -9.79 -5.51 3.65
C MET A 24 -8.63 -4.56 3.90
N TYR A 25 -7.61 -4.66 3.06
CA TYR A 25 -6.50 -3.74 3.03
C TYR A 25 -6.55 -2.91 1.75
N VAL A 26 -6.46 -1.59 1.90
CA VAL A 26 -6.39 -0.64 0.80
C VAL A 26 -5.07 0.11 0.89
N CYS A 27 -4.29 0.08 -0.18
CA CYS A 27 -3.07 0.86 -0.26
C CYS A 27 -3.41 2.35 -0.14
N GLY A 28 -2.82 3.01 0.87
CA GLY A 28 -2.99 4.43 1.10
C GLY A 28 -2.17 5.28 0.15
N MET A 29 -2.15 6.57 0.39
CA MET A 29 -1.36 7.51 -0.42
C MET A 29 -0.03 7.85 0.25
N THR A 30 0.92 8.35 -0.55
CA THR A 30 2.13 9.00 -0.07
C THR A 30 1.78 10.46 0.23
N VAL A 31 2.01 10.89 1.47
CA VAL A 31 1.56 12.20 1.98
C VAL A 31 2.61 13.29 1.76
N TYR A 32 2.85 13.65 0.50
CA TYR A 32 3.80 14.69 0.11
C TYR A 32 3.15 15.94 -0.51
N ASP A 33 1.84 15.87 -0.81
CA ASP A 33 1.06 16.96 -1.38
C ASP A 33 -0.43 16.78 -1.03
N ASP A 34 -1.27 17.78 -1.34
CA ASP A 34 -2.71 17.74 -1.12
C ASP A 34 -3.38 16.59 -1.91
N THR A 35 -4.54 16.17 -1.42
CA THR A 35 -5.33 15.18 -2.14
C THR A 35 -5.89 15.78 -3.43
N HIS A 36 -6.09 14.93 -4.43
CA HIS A 36 -6.71 15.30 -5.69
C HIS A 36 -7.85 14.36 -6.04
N ILE A 37 -8.62 14.69 -7.06
CA ILE A 37 -9.80 13.92 -7.47
C ILE A 37 -9.52 12.44 -7.76
N GLY A 38 -8.29 12.09 -8.15
CA GLY A 38 -7.86 10.71 -8.33
C GLY A 38 -7.83 9.93 -7.01
N HIS A 39 -7.34 10.54 -5.94
CA HIS A 39 -7.37 9.97 -4.59
C HIS A 39 -8.82 9.83 -4.12
N ALA A 40 -9.62 10.89 -4.24
CA ALA A 40 -11.03 10.87 -3.88
C ALA A 40 -11.79 9.75 -4.60
N ARG A 41 -11.63 9.60 -5.91
CA ARG A 41 -12.25 8.54 -6.69
C ARG A 41 -11.89 7.14 -6.18
N THR A 42 -10.61 6.92 -5.87
CA THR A 42 -10.15 5.63 -5.38
C THR A 42 -10.77 5.31 -4.02
N PHE A 43 -10.65 6.22 -3.07
CA PHE A 43 -11.07 5.94 -1.70
C PHE A 43 -12.59 5.95 -1.51
N VAL A 44 -13.34 6.76 -2.27
CA VAL A 44 -14.82 6.67 -2.31
C VAL A 44 -15.28 5.31 -2.86
N ALA A 45 -14.59 4.76 -3.86
CA ALA A 45 -14.94 3.44 -4.38
C ALA A 45 -14.75 2.34 -3.31
N PHE A 46 -13.66 2.40 -2.53
CA PHE A 46 -13.45 1.45 -1.44
C PHE A 46 -14.38 1.70 -0.25
N ASP A 47 -14.70 2.96 0.07
CA ASP A 47 -15.72 3.31 1.06
C ASP A 47 -17.08 2.66 0.72
N LEU A 48 -17.50 2.77 -0.53
CA LEU A 48 -18.72 2.13 -1.01
C LEU A 48 -18.67 0.59 -0.82
N ILE A 49 -17.55 -0.04 -1.10
CA ILE A 49 -17.38 -1.49 -0.93
C ILE A 49 -17.49 -1.87 0.55
N VAL A 50 -16.84 -1.13 1.45
CA VAL A 50 -16.92 -1.37 2.90
C VAL A 50 -18.35 -1.23 3.39
N ARG A 51 -19.05 -0.14 3.03
CA ARG A 51 -20.47 0.08 3.40
C ARG A 51 -21.36 -1.04 2.88
N TYR A 52 -21.17 -1.45 1.63
CA TYR A 52 -21.93 -2.54 1.05
C TYR A 52 -21.70 -3.85 1.79
N LEU A 53 -20.46 -4.22 2.09
CA LEU A 53 -20.15 -5.43 2.85
C LEU A 53 -20.77 -5.41 4.24
N ARG A 54 -20.65 -4.28 4.96
CA ARG A 54 -21.28 -4.09 6.27
C ARG A 54 -22.81 -4.18 6.20
N SER A 55 -23.44 -3.63 5.14
CA SER A 55 -24.90 -3.74 4.92
C SER A 55 -25.37 -5.17 4.63
N ARG A 56 -24.43 -6.06 4.22
CA ARG A 56 -24.67 -7.48 4.02
C ARG A 56 -24.35 -8.33 5.25
N ASN A 57 -24.20 -7.70 6.42
CA ASN A 57 -23.88 -8.32 7.70
C ASN A 57 -22.48 -8.98 7.76
N TYR A 58 -21.53 -8.54 6.91
CA TYR A 58 -20.14 -8.92 7.13
C TYR A 58 -19.51 -8.05 8.21
N GLU A 59 -18.73 -8.66 9.09
CA GLU A 59 -17.80 -7.99 9.97
C GLU A 59 -16.57 -7.60 9.15
N VAL A 60 -16.42 -6.29 8.85
CA VAL A 60 -15.35 -5.80 7.98
C VAL A 60 -14.29 -5.09 8.83
N LYS A 61 -13.08 -5.65 8.86
CA LYS A 61 -11.87 -4.98 9.34
C LYS A 61 -11.23 -4.27 8.14
N TYR A 62 -11.37 -2.94 8.10
CA TYR A 62 -10.86 -2.08 7.03
C TYR A 62 -9.58 -1.39 7.46
N ILE A 63 -8.48 -1.66 6.75
CA ILE A 63 -7.17 -1.07 6.99
C ILE A 63 -6.75 -0.28 5.78
N ARG A 64 -6.21 0.93 6.00
CA ARG A 64 -5.60 1.76 4.97
C ARG A 64 -4.32 2.36 5.53
N ASN A 65 -3.16 2.02 4.94
CA ASN A 65 -1.90 2.56 5.42
C ASN A 65 -1.71 4.04 5.04
N ILE A 66 -0.72 4.65 5.69
CA ILE A 66 -0.18 5.96 5.30
C ILE A 66 1.29 5.74 4.95
N THR A 67 1.69 6.13 3.74
CA THR A 67 3.10 6.15 3.33
C THR A 67 3.68 7.51 3.72
N ASP A 68 4.29 7.55 4.90
CA ASP A 68 4.84 8.73 5.55
C ASP A 68 6.37 8.81 5.46
N VAL A 69 6.99 7.94 4.68
CA VAL A 69 8.40 7.98 4.28
C VAL A 69 8.52 7.54 2.81
N ASP A 70 9.08 8.41 1.97
CA ASP A 70 9.26 8.21 0.53
C ASP A 70 10.20 9.30 0.00
N ASP A 71 10.92 9.06 -1.08
CA ASP A 71 11.77 10.06 -1.74
C ASP A 71 11.01 11.33 -2.10
N LYS A 72 9.75 11.20 -2.52
CA LYS A 72 8.88 12.34 -2.85
C LYS A 72 8.64 13.27 -1.65
N ILE A 73 8.53 12.70 -0.44
CA ILE A 73 8.37 13.47 0.78
C ILE A 73 9.65 14.26 1.07
N ILE A 74 10.80 13.58 0.94
CA ILE A 74 12.12 14.18 1.18
C ILE A 74 12.36 15.33 0.19
N ASP A 75 12.09 15.11 -1.08
CA ASP A 75 12.31 16.11 -2.11
C ASP A 75 11.35 17.31 -1.95
N ARG A 76 10.08 17.04 -1.66
CA ARG A 76 9.09 18.09 -1.42
C ARG A 76 9.42 18.92 -0.17
N ALA A 77 9.89 18.28 0.90
CA ALA A 77 10.32 18.98 2.10
C ALA A 77 11.52 19.90 1.83
N LYS A 78 12.51 19.45 1.01
CA LYS A 78 13.63 20.29 0.55
C LYS A 78 13.15 21.49 -0.26
N GLU A 79 12.23 21.29 -1.21
CA GLU A 79 11.66 22.39 -2.01
C GLU A 79 10.97 23.46 -1.16
N LEU A 80 10.19 23.03 -0.18
CA LEU A 80 9.44 23.90 0.72
C LEU A 80 10.28 24.42 1.90
N LYS A 81 11.50 23.90 2.08
CA LYS A 81 12.43 24.23 3.19
C LYS A 81 11.81 23.97 4.57
N VAL A 82 11.12 22.86 4.72
CA VAL A 82 10.54 22.38 5.97
C VAL A 82 11.08 21.01 6.33
N GLU A 83 10.90 20.58 7.59
CA GLU A 83 11.25 19.23 8.00
C GLU A 83 10.26 18.21 7.42
N PRO A 84 10.72 17.02 6.98
CA PRO A 84 9.85 15.98 6.42
C PRO A 84 8.68 15.59 7.34
N ALA A 85 8.90 15.53 8.64
CA ALA A 85 7.88 15.20 9.63
C ALA A 85 6.77 16.27 9.67
N GLU A 86 7.13 17.54 9.64
CA GLU A 86 6.18 18.66 9.60
C GLU A 86 5.32 18.61 8.32
N LEU A 87 5.96 18.34 7.18
CA LEU A 87 5.27 18.16 5.90
C LEU A 87 4.24 17.04 5.95
N VAL A 88 4.66 15.89 6.46
CA VAL A 88 3.82 14.69 6.61
C VAL A 88 2.60 14.98 7.47
N ASP A 89 2.79 15.56 8.66
CA ASP A 89 1.67 15.85 9.57
C ASP A 89 0.69 16.86 8.95
N ARG A 90 1.18 17.86 8.24
CA ARG A 90 0.36 18.81 7.51
C ARG A 90 -0.53 18.11 6.49
N TYR A 91 0.04 17.25 5.63
CA TYR A 91 -0.73 16.61 4.56
C TYR A 91 -1.61 15.45 5.05
N ILE A 92 -1.27 14.81 6.17
CA ILE A 92 -2.20 13.89 6.84
C ILE A 92 -3.44 14.62 7.33
N ASN A 93 -3.29 15.80 7.94
CA ASN A 93 -4.42 16.60 8.40
C ASN A 93 -5.29 17.06 7.22
N SER A 94 -4.68 17.60 6.17
CA SER A 94 -5.39 18.00 4.94
C SER A 94 -6.15 16.82 4.31
N MET A 95 -5.52 15.65 4.20
CA MET A 95 -6.15 14.43 3.71
C MET A 95 -7.37 14.02 4.55
N ASN A 96 -7.25 14.08 5.87
CA ASN A 96 -8.34 13.71 6.77
C ASN A 96 -9.53 14.70 6.66
N GLU A 97 -9.26 15.98 6.54
CA GLU A 97 -10.29 17.01 6.28
C GLU A 97 -11.03 16.77 4.98
N ASP A 98 -10.29 16.49 3.90
CA ASP A 98 -10.87 16.19 2.59
C ASP A 98 -11.75 14.95 2.62
N PHE A 99 -11.27 13.85 3.25
CA PHE A 99 -12.02 12.60 3.34
C PHE A 99 -13.25 12.74 4.25
N SER A 100 -13.15 13.51 5.32
CA SER A 100 -14.28 13.85 6.18
C SER A 100 -15.34 14.65 5.40
N SER A 101 -14.91 15.63 4.59
CA SER A 101 -15.80 16.43 3.75
C SER A 101 -16.56 15.59 2.72
N LEU A 102 -15.96 14.49 2.27
CA LEU A 102 -16.59 13.49 1.40
C LEU A 102 -17.40 12.44 2.18
N SER A 103 -17.55 12.61 3.50
CA SER A 103 -18.28 11.68 4.38
C SER A 103 -17.80 10.22 4.28
N MET A 104 -16.51 10.02 4.00
CA MET A 104 -15.92 8.68 3.98
C MET A 104 -15.82 8.12 5.40
N ILE A 105 -16.01 6.80 5.54
CA ILE A 105 -15.76 6.11 6.80
C ILE A 105 -14.25 6.08 7.10
N GLU A 106 -13.92 6.30 8.35
CA GLU A 106 -12.56 6.12 8.83
C GLU A 106 -12.18 4.63 8.78
N PRO A 107 -10.96 4.29 8.35
CA PRO A 107 -10.45 2.94 8.50
C PRO A 107 -10.38 2.52 9.96
N ASP A 108 -10.53 1.23 10.23
CA ASP A 108 -10.37 0.69 11.60
C ASP A 108 -8.91 0.74 12.07
N ASP A 109 -7.97 0.92 11.12
CA ASP A 109 -6.55 1.11 11.41
C ASP A 109 -5.84 1.81 10.23
N GLN A 110 -4.88 2.69 10.54
CA GLN A 110 -4.09 3.45 9.57
C GLN A 110 -2.59 3.36 9.89
N PRO A 111 -1.96 2.18 9.70
CA PRO A 111 -0.55 2.02 10.03
C PRO A 111 0.33 2.94 9.18
N ARG A 112 1.27 3.61 9.84
CA ARG A 112 2.30 4.42 9.18
C ARG A 112 3.53 3.56 8.88
N ALA A 113 4.21 3.82 7.76
CA ALA A 113 5.43 3.12 7.41
C ALA A 113 6.52 3.33 8.46
N THR A 114 6.69 4.57 8.95
CA THR A 114 7.69 4.91 9.97
C THR A 114 7.49 4.18 11.30
N GLU A 115 6.26 3.91 11.69
CA GLU A 115 5.92 3.17 12.92
C GLU A 115 6.16 1.65 12.80
N ASN A 116 6.40 1.16 11.59
CA ASN A 116 6.53 -0.26 11.28
C ASN A 116 7.93 -0.68 10.83
N ILE A 117 8.94 0.20 10.93
CA ILE A 117 10.31 -0.06 10.46
C ILE A 117 10.89 -1.34 11.08
N ASP A 118 10.76 -1.54 12.38
CA ASP A 118 11.25 -2.75 13.04
C ASP A 118 10.60 -4.04 12.50
N SER A 119 9.33 -3.96 12.14
CA SER A 119 8.60 -5.10 11.54
C SER A 119 9.06 -5.37 10.11
N ILE A 120 9.36 -4.29 9.36
CA ILE A 120 9.91 -4.36 8.01
C ILE A 120 11.30 -5.01 8.05
N ILE A 121 12.17 -4.55 8.96
CA ILE A 121 13.52 -5.12 9.13
C ILE A 121 13.44 -6.61 9.46
N ARG A 122 12.60 -6.99 10.42
CA ARG A 122 12.41 -8.42 10.76
C ARG A 122 11.95 -9.27 9.57
N LEU A 123 11.05 -8.73 8.74
CA LEU A 123 10.61 -9.44 7.52
C LEU A 123 11.76 -9.61 6.54
N ILE A 124 12.57 -8.57 6.32
CA ILE A 124 13.75 -8.60 5.45
C ILE A 124 14.75 -9.64 5.94
N GLU A 125 15.05 -9.68 7.24
CA GLU A 125 15.94 -10.68 7.85
C GLU A 125 15.45 -12.13 7.61
N ILE A 126 14.13 -12.35 7.72
CA ILE A 126 13.52 -13.64 7.43
C ILE A 126 13.69 -14.01 5.95
N LEU A 127 13.53 -13.05 5.04
CA LEU A 127 13.70 -13.28 3.60
C LEU A 127 15.16 -13.63 3.26
N ILE A 128 16.13 -12.92 3.86
CA ILE A 128 17.57 -13.24 3.73
C ILE A 128 17.84 -14.64 4.23
N LYS A 129 17.37 -14.99 5.44
CA LYS A 129 17.56 -16.32 6.03
C LYS A 129 16.96 -17.46 5.18
N LYS A 130 15.87 -17.17 4.45
CA LYS A 130 15.21 -18.12 3.54
C LYS A 130 15.84 -18.17 2.14
N GLY A 131 16.81 -17.31 1.84
CA GLY A 131 17.44 -17.22 0.52
C GLY A 131 16.60 -16.48 -0.53
N HIS A 132 15.59 -15.71 -0.12
CA HIS A 132 14.77 -14.90 -1.02
C HIS A 132 15.24 -13.44 -1.13
N ALA A 133 16.18 -13.04 -0.29
CA ALA A 133 16.83 -11.75 -0.37
C ALA A 133 18.34 -11.90 -0.10
N TYR A 134 19.13 -10.96 -0.58
CA TYR A 134 20.58 -10.93 -0.40
C TYR A 134 21.06 -9.50 -0.15
N VAL A 135 22.19 -9.39 0.54
CA VAL A 135 22.84 -8.11 0.84
C VAL A 135 23.77 -7.77 -0.30
N GLY A 136 23.63 -6.58 -0.89
CA GLY A 136 24.60 -5.95 -1.77
C GLY A 136 25.60 -5.10 -0.98
N GLU A 137 26.29 -4.19 -1.63
CA GLU A 137 27.29 -3.32 -0.95
C GLU A 137 26.66 -2.42 0.12
N SER A 138 25.54 -1.76 -0.20
CA SER A 138 24.84 -0.83 0.70
C SER A 138 23.34 -1.15 0.86
N ASP A 139 22.84 -2.11 0.12
CA ASP A 139 21.40 -2.35 -0.03
C ASP A 139 21.04 -3.83 0.19
N VAL A 140 19.77 -4.09 0.37
CA VAL A 140 19.23 -5.45 0.40
C VAL A 140 18.28 -5.63 -0.78
N TYR A 141 18.52 -6.66 -1.55
CA TYR A 141 17.75 -6.97 -2.76
C TYR A 141 16.89 -8.22 -2.57
N PHE A 142 15.66 -8.17 -3.06
CA PHE A 142 14.83 -9.35 -3.18
C PHE A 142 15.16 -10.11 -4.47
N SER A 143 15.43 -11.41 -4.35
CA SER A 143 15.67 -12.29 -5.49
C SER A 143 14.33 -12.72 -6.11
N ALA A 144 13.87 -12.01 -7.14
CA ALA A 144 12.60 -12.30 -7.80
C ALA A 144 12.56 -13.73 -8.38
N GLU A 145 13.69 -14.24 -8.88
CA GLU A 145 13.80 -15.60 -9.43
C GLU A 145 13.64 -16.69 -8.37
N SER A 146 13.91 -16.36 -7.10
CA SER A 146 13.74 -17.31 -5.98
C SER A 146 12.27 -17.57 -5.61
N PHE A 147 11.33 -16.81 -6.18
CA PHE A 147 9.91 -16.94 -5.93
C PHE A 147 9.17 -17.35 -7.21
N GLU A 148 8.85 -18.63 -7.33
CA GLU A 148 8.26 -19.26 -8.53
C GLU A 148 7.00 -18.54 -9.07
N ASP A 149 6.18 -18.00 -8.17
CA ASP A 149 4.94 -17.29 -8.52
C ASP A 149 5.14 -15.78 -8.78
N TYR A 150 6.39 -15.28 -8.85
CA TYR A 150 6.64 -13.86 -9.09
C TYR A 150 6.08 -13.44 -10.46
N GLY A 151 5.34 -12.31 -10.46
CA GLY A 151 4.68 -11.83 -11.68
C GLY A 151 3.30 -12.46 -11.97
N LYS A 152 2.88 -13.52 -11.26
CA LYS A 152 1.60 -14.21 -11.49
C LYS A 152 0.39 -13.28 -11.30
N LEU A 153 0.38 -12.42 -10.29
CA LEU A 153 -0.68 -11.45 -10.06
C LEU A 153 -0.69 -10.34 -11.11
N SER A 154 0.47 -9.78 -11.43
CA SER A 154 0.61 -8.69 -12.41
C SER A 154 0.50 -9.14 -13.86
N LYS A 155 0.53 -10.46 -14.12
CA LYS A 155 0.60 -11.07 -15.46
C LYS A 155 1.84 -10.64 -16.26
N ARG A 156 2.92 -10.27 -15.56
CA ARG A 156 4.21 -9.89 -16.16
C ARG A 156 5.22 -11.00 -15.99
N LYS A 157 6.07 -11.16 -17.00
CA LYS A 157 7.24 -12.02 -16.93
C LYS A 157 8.40 -11.27 -16.31
N ILE A 158 9.29 -11.97 -15.63
CA ILE A 158 10.48 -11.37 -15.00
C ILE A 158 11.37 -10.74 -16.07
N GLU A 159 11.52 -11.40 -17.23
CA GLU A 159 12.34 -10.91 -18.34
C GLU A 159 11.86 -9.56 -18.91
N ASP A 160 10.56 -9.25 -18.77
CA ASP A 160 9.95 -8.00 -19.24
C ASP A 160 10.06 -6.88 -18.21
N MET A 161 10.61 -7.13 -17.02
CA MET A 161 10.76 -6.14 -15.96
C MET A 161 12.12 -5.48 -16.05
N LEU A 162 12.14 -4.16 -16.30
CA LEU A 162 13.37 -3.38 -16.29
C LEU A 162 13.85 -3.21 -14.85
N SER A 163 15.06 -3.69 -14.57
CA SER A 163 15.76 -3.39 -13.33
C SER A 163 16.15 -1.91 -13.29
N GLY A 164 16.06 -1.26 -12.11
CA GLY A 164 16.52 0.12 -11.93
C GLY A 164 15.65 1.20 -12.57
N ALA A 165 14.39 0.92 -12.92
CA ALA A 165 13.50 1.91 -13.54
C ALA A 165 13.25 3.18 -12.69
N ARG A 166 13.53 3.14 -11.39
CA ARG A 166 13.34 4.25 -10.43
C ARG A 166 14.61 4.66 -9.71
N ILE A 167 15.56 3.77 -9.54
CA ILE A 167 16.78 3.97 -8.74
C ILE A 167 17.92 3.33 -9.52
N ASP A 168 19.05 4.03 -9.64
CA ASP A 168 20.26 3.45 -10.17
C ASP A 168 20.68 2.28 -9.28
N ILE A 169 20.75 1.08 -9.86
CA ILE A 169 21.20 -0.11 -9.14
C ILE A 169 22.73 0.01 -9.07
N ASN A 170 23.27 0.18 -7.87
CA ASN A 170 24.68 -0.04 -7.66
C ASN A 170 24.98 -1.53 -7.91
N PRO A 171 26.01 -1.84 -8.73
CA PRO A 171 26.37 -3.21 -9.07
C PRO A 171 26.80 -4.06 -7.89
#